data_1c5495577e57d1f6f0d590cd6956dc4f
#
_entry.id   1c5495577e57d1f6f0d590cd6956dc4f
#
_cell.length_a   1.000
_cell.length_b   1.000
_cell.length_c   1.000
_cell.angle_alpha   90.00
_cell.angle_beta   90.00
_cell.angle_gamma   90.00
#
_symmetry.space_group_name_H-M   'P 1'
#
loop_
_entity.id
_entity.type
_entity.pdbx_description
1 polymer ?
#
loop_
_entity_poly.entity_id
_entity_poly.type
_entity_poly.pdbx_seq_one_letter_code
_entity_poly.pdbx_strand_id
1 'polypeptide(L)'
;EDYIVKFNRTLNEYGITNKASITMFMATMAHESNFGIDNIEGMRNGKETLSADNWSAYMKRVSSGSTMKFDERGAGYIQLSWKDTQDTFLKEIGAYDNMLSDEVDRVHYIAANYSLEASAWFWGTTNVKKTGVGSLNDYASTYGNTEGIFLITQYFVNGFTANSDDLEIIRNGGEYEIKEGRLIVGNHSNPLPKNWEDRS
;
A
#
# COMPACT_ATOMS: atom_id res chain seq x y z
N GLU A 1 9.01 22.11 -9.08
CA GLU A 1 9.46 21.88 -7.69
C GLU A 1 10.43 20.71 -7.66
N ASP A 2 11.53 20.84 -6.90
CA ASP A 2 12.45 19.73 -6.67
C ASP A 2 11.74 18.55 -5.97
N TYR A 3 11.99 17.33 -6.45
CA TYR A 3 11.31 16.14 -5.93
C TYR A 3 11.54 15.95 -4.41
N ILE A 4 12.76 16.22 -3.91
CA ILE A 4 13.09 16.08 -2.49
C ILE A 4 12.29 17.08 -1.66
N VAL A 5 12.12 18.30 -2.15
CA VAL A 5 11.31 19.34 -1.49
C VAL A 5 9.85 18.92 -1.45
N LYS A 6 9.30 18.46 -2.59
CA LYS A 6 7.93 17.93 -2.66
C LYS A 6 7.75 16.74 -1.70
N PHE A 7 8.68 15.79 -1.72
CA PHE A 7 8.65 14.61 -0.85
C PHE A 7 8.58 15.00 0.63
N ASN A 8 9.51 15.82 1.10
CA ASN A 8 9.55 16.25 2.50
C ASN A 8 8.31 17.05 2.91
N ARG A 9 7.81 17.93 2.03
CA ARG A 9 6.59 18.68 2.28
C ARG A 9 5.40 17.73 2.43
N THR A 10 5.20 16.81 1.49
CA THR A 10 4.10 15.85 1.52
C THR A 10 4.15 14.96 2.77
N LEU A 11 5.32 14.45 3.16
CA LEU A 11 5.43 13.68 4.39
C LEU A 11 5.04 14.52 5.63
N ASN A 12 5.45 15.77 5.70
CA ASN A 12 5.08 16.67 6.80
C ASN A 12 3.57 16.96 6.83
N GLU A 13 2.94 17.18 5.67
CA GLU A 13 1.49 17.42 5.55
C GLU A 13 0.66 16.27 6.13
N TYR A 14 1.13 15.03 5.95
CA TYR A 14 0.45 13.84 6.48
C TYR A 14 1.05 13.31 7.80
N GLY A 15 1.88 14.12 8.49
CA GLY A 15 2.44 13.78 9.79
C GLY A 15 3.44 12.63 9.80
N ILE A 16 3.99 12.24 8.64
CA ILE A 16 4.96 11.16 8.50
C ILE A 16 6.36 11.71 8.81
N THR A 17 6.66 11.94 10.08
CA THR A 17 7.89 12.61 10.54
C THR A 17 8.79 11.71 11.39
N ASN A 18 8.28 10.59 11.87
CA ASN A 18 9.05 9.62 12.63
C ASN A 18 9.96 8.81 11.70
N LYS A 19 11.24 8.64 12.08
CA LYS A 19 12.23 7.91 11.28
C LYS A 19 11.78 6.50 10.92
N ALA A 20 11.19 5.75 11.86
CA ALA A 20 10.70 4.40 11.59
C ALA A 20 9.58 4.41 10.55
N SER A 21 8.61 5.32 10.69
CA SER A 21 7.51 5.46 9.73
C SER A 21 8.00 5.88 8.35
N ILE A 22 8.92 6.84 8.24
CA ILE A 22 9.52 7.24 6.97
C ILE A 22 10.22 6.05 6.30
N THR A 23 11.03 5.31 7.07
CA THR A 23 11.76 4.15 6.54
C THR A 23 10.80 3.09 5.99
N MET A 24 9.74 2.78 6.73
CA MET A 24 8.75 1.77 6.32
C MET A 24 7.89 2.24 5.15
N PHE A 25 7.51 3.51 5.13
CA PHE A 25 6.81 4.11 4.00
C PHE A 25 7.64 4.01 2.71
N MET A 26 8.91 4.38 2.76
CA MET A 26 9.83 4.28 1.63
C MET A 26 10.05 2.83 1.18
N ALA A 27 10.20 1.90 2.12
CA ALA A 27 10.32 0.48 1.81
C ALA A 27 9.06 -0.07 1.12
N THR A 28 7.87 0.37 1.56
CA THR A 28 6.60 0.02 0.92
C THR A 28 6.50 0.60 -0.50
N MET A 29 6.86 1.87 -0.70
CA MET A 29 6.91 2.48 -2.04
C MET A 29 7.86 1.72 -2.97
N ALA A 30 9.05 1.35 -2.48
CA ALA A 30 10.02 0.56 -3.25
C ALA A 30 9.41 -0.76 -3.72
N HIS A 31 8.67 -1.39 -2.83
CA HIS A 31 8.07 -2.69 -3.09
C HIS A 31 6.85 -2.63 -4.02
N GLU A 32 5.90 -1.74 -3.73
CA GLU A 32 4.60 -1.72 -4.44
C GLU A 32 4.70 -1.10 -5.84
N SER A 33 5.65 -0.20 -6.08
CA SER A 33 5.74 0.55 -7.34
C SER A 33 7.14 0.69 -7.92
N ASN A 34 8.12 -0.07 -7.41
CA ASN A 34 9.51 0.10 -7.84
C ASN A 34 9.94 1.59 -7.76
N PHE A 35 9.72 2.19 -6.60
CA PHE A 35 9.91 3.64 -6.35
C PHE A 35 9.17 4.55 -7.34
N GLY A 36 7.96 4.17 -7.74
CA GLY A 36 7.10 4.99 -8.59
C GLY A 36 7.29 4.82 -10.08
N ILE A 37 8.18 3.91 -10.52
CA ILE A 37 8.29 3.53 -11.94
C ILE A 37 7.03 2.81 -12.39
N ASP A 38 6.48 1.94 -11.56
CA ASP A 38 5.28 1.13 -11.82
C ASP A 38 4.13 1.61 -10.92
N ASN A 39 3.71 2.88 -11.09
CA ASN A 39 2.74 3.56 -10.23
C ASN A 39 1.26 3.29 -10.56
N ILE A 40 0.99 2.33 -11.42
CA ILE A 40 -0.37 1.79 -11.67
C ILE A 40 -0.29 0.27 -11.60
N GLU A 41 -1.26 -0.37 -10.94
CA GLU A 41 -1.33 -1.84 -10.88
C GLU A 41 -1.36 -2.46 -12.28
N GLY A 42 -0.44 -3.39 -12.51
CA GLY A 42 -0.23 -4.01 -13.82
C GLY A 42 0.76 -3.30 -14.72
N MET A 43 1.46 -2.29 -14.24
CA MET A 43 2.64 -1.77 -14.93
C MET A 43 3.86 -2.67 -14.70
N ARG A 44 4.76 -2.66 -15.68
CA ARG A 44 6.11 -3.23 -15.57
C ARG A 44 7.09 -2.34 -16.33
N ASN A 45 8.12 -1.87 -15.64
CA ASN A 45 9.12 -0.95 -16.19
C ASN A 45 8.47 0.29 -16.86
N GLY A 46 7.48 0.89 -16.20
CA GLY A 46 6.77 2.06 -16.66
C GLY A 46 5.79 1.81 -17.82
N LYS A 47 5.45 0.55 -18.15
CA LYS A 47 4.51 0.21 -19.22
C LYS A 47 3.33 -0.57 -18.69
N GLU A 48 2.12 -0.18 -19.06
CA GLU A 48 0.92 -0.96 -18.74
C GLU A 48 0.95 -2.30 -19.48
N THR A 49 0.71 -3.37 -18.72
CA THR A 49 0.65 -4.75 -19.23
C THR A 49 -0.74 -5.35 -19.06
N LEU A 50 -1.63 -4.67 -18.35
CA LEU A 50 -3.02 -5.06 -18.14
C LEU A 50 -3.96 -4.13 -18.91
N SER A 51 -5.08 -4.71 -19.33
CA SER A 51 -6.21 -4.02 -19.95
C SER A 51 -7.52 -4.50 -19.31
N ALA A 52 -8.62 -3.83 -19.58
CA ALA A 52 -9.94 -4.25 -19.12
C ALA A 52 -10.27 -5.70 -19.58
N ASP A 53 -9.85 -6.08 -20.77
CA ASP A 53 -10.13 -7.40 -21.34
C ASP A 53 -9.42 -8.55 -20.60
N ASN A 54 -8.19 -8.31 -20.12
CA ASN A 54 -7.42 -9.34 -19.41
C ASN A 54 -7.49 -9.24 -17.89
N TRP A 55 -8.16 -8.20 -17.34
CA TRP A 55 -8.26 -7.94 -15.92
C TRP A 55 -8.89 -9.10 -15.13
N SER A 56 -9.99 -9.65 -15.61
CA SER A 56 -10.67 -10.76 -14.92
C SER A 56 -9.75 -11.99 -14.76
N ALA A 57 -8.96 -12.31 -15.78
CA ALA A 57 -8.00 -13.41 -15.70
C ALA A 57 -6.85 -13.10 -14.74
N TYR A 58 -6.37 -11.87 -14.72
CA TYR A 58 -5.37 -11.40 -13.75
C TYR A 58 -5.90 -11.52 -12.32
N MET A 59 -7.09 -10.99 -12.03
CA MET A 59 -7.67 -11.01 -10.68
C MET A 59 -7.93 -12.42 -10.16
N LYS A 60 -8.36 -13.36 -11.01
CA LYS A 60 -8.50 -14.77 -10.60
C LYS A 60 -7.19 -15.37 -10.11
N ARG A 61 -6.06 -14.95 -10.67
CA ARG A 61 -4.73 -15.43 -10.30
C ARG A 61 -4.20 -14.80 -9.03
N VAL A 62 -4.38 -13.47 -8.84
CA VAL A 62 -3.73 -12.70 -7.77
C VAL A 62 -4.60 -12.49 -6.54
N SER A 63 -5.91 -12.54 -6.69
CA SER A 63 -6.86 -12.32 -5.60
C SER A 63 -8.19 -13.04 -5.88
N SER A 64 -8.19 -14.36 -5.72
CA SER A 64 -9.38 -15.18 -5.91
C SER A 64 -10.54 -14.66 -5.05
N GLY A 65 -11.68 -14.38 -5.68
CA GLY A 65 -12.88 -13.86 -5.02
C GLY A 65 -12.95 -12.33 -4.92
N SER A 66 -11.95 -11.58 -5.37
CA SER A 66 -12.04 -10.12 -5.45
C SER A 66 -13.07 -9.69 -6.51
N THR A 67 -13.86 -8.67 -6.18
CA THR A 67 -14.83 -8.02 -7.08
C THR A 67 -14.29 -6.73 -7.68
N MET A 68 -13.01 -6.40 -7.45
CA MET A 68 -12.36 -5.19 -7.96
C MET A 68 -12.44 -5.11 -9.48
N LYS A 69 -12.88 -3.97 -9.98
CA LYS A 69 -12.93 -3.68 -11.42
C LYS A 69 -11.62 -3.10 -11.91
N PHE A 70 -11.43 -3.07 -13.23
CA PHE A 70 -10.21 -2.54 -13.86
C PHE A 70 -9.99 -1.05 -13.54
N ASP A 71 -11.03 -0.26 -13.48
CA ASP A 71 -11.03 1.16 -13.14
C ASP A 71 -10.90 1.45 -11.63
N GLU A 72 -10.74 0.40 -10.81
CA GLU A 72 -10.53 0.47 -9.36
C GLU A 72 -9.13 -0.01 -8.94
N ARG A 73 -8.29 -0.37 -9.93
CA ARG A 73 -6.94 -0.90 -9.71
C ARG A 73 -6.04 0.10 -9.01
N GLY A 74 -4.97 -0.39 -8.43
CA GLY A 74 -4.04 0.42 -7.65
C GLY A 74 -3.41 1.57 -8.44
N ALA A 75 -3.30 2.74 -7.80
CA ALA A 75 -2.67 3.94 -8.31
C ALA A 75 -1.77 4.58 -7.26
N GLY A 76 -0.68 5.22 -7.72
CA GLY A 76 0.29 5.85 -6.83
C GLY A 76 1.32 4.87 -6.27
N TYR A 77 2.25 5.37 -5.44
CA TYR A 77 3.43 4.62 -5.04
C TYR A 77 3.18 3.44 -4.10
N ILE A 78 2.06 3.43 -3.37
CA ILE A 78 1.64 2.29 -2.55
C ILE A 78 0.34 1.63 -3.06
N GLN A 79 -0.01 1.90 -4.32
CA GLN A 79 -1.12 1.24 -5.02
C GLN A 79 -2.47 1.44 -4.33
N LEU A 80 -2.85 2.73 -4.09
CA LEU A 80 -4.17 3.09 -3.57
C LEU A 80 -5.28 2.52 -4.48
N SER A 81 -6.02 1.54 -3.99
CA SER A 81 -7.01 0.77 -4.74
C SER A 81 -8.43 1.10 -4.29
N TRP A 82 -9.42 0.62 -5.05
CA TRP A 82 -10.86 0.78 -4.85
C TRP A 82 -11.38 2.18 -5.13
N LYS A 83 -12.47 2.21 -5.89
CA LYS A 83 -13.13 3.45 -6.32
C LYS A 83 -13.40 4.40 -5.16
N ASP A 84 -14.04 3.91 -4.11
CA ASP A 84 -14.48 4.76 -2.99
C ASP A 84 -13.29 5.36 -2.23
N THR A 85 -12.20 4.61 -2.10
CA THR A 85 -10.97 5.10 -1.46
C THR A 85 -10.30 6.18 -2.30
N GLN A 86 -10.17 5.95 -3.60
CA GLN A 86 -9.60 6.91 -4.54
C GLN A 86 -10.45 8.19 -4.65
N ASP A 87 -11.78 8.04 -4.72
CA ASP A 87 -12.72 9.18 -4.74
C ASP A 87 -12.65 9.98 -3.44
N THR A 88 -12.53 9.31 -2.28
CA THR A 88 -12.37 9.98 -0.98
C THR A 88 -11.10 10.81 -0.97
N PHE A 89 -9.97 10.23 -1.34
CA PHE A 89 -8.71 10.95 -1.45
C PHE A 89 -8.82 12.19 -2.35
N LEU A 90 -9.33 12.02 -3.58
CA LEU A 90 -9.47 13.14 -4.53
C LEU A 90 -10.38 14.27 -4.03
N LYS A 91 -11.45 13.92 -3.31
CA LYS A 91 -12.36 14.90 -2.68
C LYS A 91 -11.66 15.65 -1.54
N GLU A 92 -10.93 14.96 -0.69
CA GLU A 92 -10.22 15.58 0.43
C GLU A 92 -9.15 16.59 -0.02
N ILE A 93 -8.46 16.30 -1.12
CA ILE A 93 -7.48 17.25 -1.70
C ILE A 93 -8.09 18.28 -2.65
N GLY A 94 -9.41 18.27 -2.87
CA GLY A 94 -10.12 19.19 -3.77
C GLY A 94 -9.84 18.97 -5.26
N ALA A 95 -9.39 17.78 -5.66
CA ALA A 95 -9.02 17.45 -7.04
C ALA A 95 -10.07 16.64 -7.81
N TYR A 96 -11.17 16.23 -7.15
CA TYR A 96 -12.17 15.34 -7.75
C TYR A 96 -12.87 15.96 -8.98
N ASP A 97 -13.27 17.21 -8.89
CA ASP A 97 -13.97 17.91 -9.99
C ASP A 97 -13.01 18.18 -11.17
N ASN A 98 -11.75 18.45 -10.90
CA ASN A 98 -10.73 18.61 -11.94
C ASN A 98 -10.51 17.29 -12.70
N MET A 99 -10.44 16.17 -11.99
CA MET A 99 -10.34 14.83 -12.62
C MET A 99 -11.53 14.57 -13.56
N LEU A 100 -12.75 14.90 -13.16
CA LEU A 100 -13.93 14.75 -14.01
C LEU A 100 -13.87 15.65 -15.25
N SER A 101 -13.34 16.87 -15.12
CA SER A 101 -13.22 17.84 -16.23
C SER A 101 -12.15 17.44 -17.25
N ASP A 102 -11.10 16.76 -16.82
CA ASP A 102 -9.98 16.35 -17.67
C ASP A 102 -10.28 15.11 -18.53
N GLU A 103 -11.45 14.49 -18.35
CA GLU A 103 -11.87 13.26 -19.05
C GLU A 103 -10.84 12.11 -18.95
N VAL A 104 -10.00 12.14 -17.92
CA VAL A 104 -8.99 11.12 -17.63
C VAL A 104 -9.56 10.15 -16.59
N ASP A 105 -9.28 8.86 -16.77
CA ASP A 105 -9.71 7.91 -15.74
C ASP A 105 -8.97 8.16 -14.43
N ARG A 106 -9.64 7.86 -13.33
CA ARG A 106 -9.20 8.16 -11.96
C ARG A 106 -7.82 7.59 -11.64
N VAL A 107 -7.53 6.38 -12.09
CA VAL A 107 -6.27 5.69 -11.83
C VAL A 107 -5.10 6.43 -12.48
N HIS A 108 -5.24 6.77 -13.76
CA HIS A 108 -4.22 7.57 -14.47
C HIS A 108 -4.10 8.99 -13.92
N TYR A 109 -5.21 9.60 -13.53
CA TYR A 109 -5.19 10.94 -12.93
C TYR A 109 -4.42 10.98 -11.62
N ILE A 110 -4.65 10.02 -10.72
CA ILE A 110 -3.91 9.87 -9.47
C ILE A 110 -2.43 9.57 -9.76
N ALA A 111 -2.17 8.61 -10.63
CA ALA A 111 -0.81 8.20 -10.95
C ALA A 111 0.04 9.32 -11.56
N ALA A 112 -0.56 10.13 -12.44
CA ALA A 112 0.15 11.23 -13.09
C ALA A 112 0.37 12.44 -12.18
N ASN A 113 -0.59 12.77 -11.32
CA ASN A 113 -0.59 14.06 -10.61
C ASN A 113 -0.33 13.92 -9.10
N TYR A 114 -0.70 12.79 -8.47
CA TYR A 114 -0.81 12.66 -7.02
C TYR A 114 -0.25 11.36 -6.47
N SER A 115 0.67 10.68 -7.16
CA SER A 115 1.22 9.38 -6.73
C SER A 115 1.77 9.38 -5.30
N LEU A 116 2.54 10.42 -4.97
CA LEU A 116 3.15 10.56 -3.64
C LEU A 116 2.10 10.96 -2.59
N GLU A 117 1.27 11.95 -2.93
CA GLU A 117 0.24 12.49 -2.04
C GLU A 117 -0.80 11.41 -1.68
N ALA A 118 -1.27 10.62 -2.65
CA ALA A 118 -2.20 9.52 -2.42
C ALA A 118 -1.60 8.47 -1.49
N SER A 119 -0.32 8.16 -1.67
CA SER A 119 0.40 7.21 -0.85
C SER A 119 0.60 7.71 0.58
N ALA A 120 1.02 8.97 0.74
CA ALA A 120 1.20 9.59 2.05
C ALA A 120 -0.13 9.77 2.79
N TRP A 121 -1.19 10.14 2.06
CA TRP A 121 -2.55 10.21 2.61
C TRP A 121 -3.00 8.87 3.19
N PHE A 122 -2.88 7.78 2.42
CA PHE A 122 -3.25 6.46 2.90
C PHE A 122 -2.44 6.06 4.14
N TRP A 123 -1.12 6.25 4.09
CA TRP A 123 -0.22 5.90 5.17
C TRP A 123 -0.47 6.69 6.45
N GLY A 124 -0.71 8.00 6.32
CA GLY A 124 -0.82 8.92 7.45
C GLY A 124 -2.23 9.05 8.03
N THR A 125 -3.27 8.81 7.22
CA THR A 125 -4.65 9.14 7.63
C THR A 125 -5.58 7.94 7.70
N THR A 126 -5.35 6.90 6.89
CA THR A 126 -6.26 5.76 6.84
C THR A 126 -6.21 4.98 8.15
N ASN A 127 -7.33 4.97 8.86
CA ASN A 127 -7.46 4.19 10.08
C ASN A 127 -7.53 2.70 9.74
N VAL A 128 -6.45 2.02 10.00
CA VAL A 128 -6.39 0.56 9.86
C VAL A 128 -6.84 -0.06 11.17
N LYS A 129 -8.14 -0.30 11.29
CA LYS A 129 -8.80 -0.80 12.52
C LYS A 129 -8.09 -1.98 13.21
N LYS A 130 -7.38 -2.79 12.45
CA LYS A 130 -6.62 -3.95 12.96
C LYS A 130 -5.31 -3.59 13.63
N THR A 131 -4.79 -2.36 13.46
CA THR A 131 -3.54 -1.94 14.12
C THR A 131 -3.73 -1.72 15.62
N GLY A 132 -4.92 -1.35 16.04
CA GLY A 132 -5.23 -0.94 17.41
C GLY A 132 -4.68 0.44 17.81
N VAL A 133 -3.96 1.13 16.92
CA VAL A 133 -3.30 2.41 17.22
C VAL A 133 -3.61 3.52 16.19
N GLY A 134 -4.42 3.25 15.18
CA GLY A 134 -4.80 4.25 14.17
C GLY A 134 -4.23 3.94 12.78
N SER A 135 -3.48 4.87 12.20
CA SER A 135 -2.91 4.77 10.86
C SER A 135 -1.66 3.87 10.80
N LEU A 136 -1.18 3.60 9.59
CA LEU A 136 0.12 2.93 9.40
C LEU A 136 1.28 3.78 9.91
N ASN A 137 1.16 5.11 9.82
CA ASN A 137 2.11 6.05 10.41
C ASN A 137 2.18 5.90 11.93
N ASP A 138 1.02 5.83 12.59
CA ASP A 138 0.95 5.62 14.05
C ASP A 138 1.53 4.26 14.44
N TYR A 139 1.21 3.23 13.65
CA TYR A 139 1.70 1.87 13.87
C TYR A 139 3.24 1.81 13.80
N ALA A 140 3.83 2.29 12.72
CA ALA A 140 5.27 2.31 12.54
C ALA A 140 5.99 3.21 13.57
N SER A 141 5.38 4.34 13.93
CA SER A 141 5.92 5.23 14.96
C SER A 141 5.89 4.63 16.36
N THR A 142 4.91 3.77 16.65
CA THR A 142 4.74 3.12 17.95
C THR A 142 5.65 1.89 18.10
N TYR A 143 5.70 1.04 17.07
CA TYR A 143 6.36 -0.27 17.17
C TYR A 143 7.73 -0.33 16.49
N GLY A 144 8.12 0.71 15.75
CA GLY A 144 9.44 0.80 15.11
C GLY A 144 9.46 0.18 13.70
N ASN A 145 10.68 -0.12 13.22
CA ASN A 145 10.94 -0.54 11.84
C ASN A 145 11.70 -1.87 11.77
N THR A 146 11.40 -2.82 12.63
CA THR A 146 11.94 -4.17 12.52
C THR A 146 11.32 -4.91 11.35
N GLU A 147 11.95 -6.00 10.90
CA GLU A 147 11.44 -6.85 9.83
C GLU A 147 10.02 -7.37 10.16
N GLY A 148 9.78 -7.82 11.40
CA GLY A 148 8.45 -8.29 11.83
C GLY A 148 7.38 -7.20 11.77
N ILE A 149 7.70 -5.97 12.16
CA ILE A 149 6.77 -4.84 12.07
C ILE A 149 6.53 -4.48 10.60
N PHE A 150 7.56 -4.53 9.75
CA PHE A 150 7.39 -4.33 8.31
C PHE A 150 6.49 -5.41 7.69
N LEU A 151 6.69 -6.68 8.02
CA LEU A 151 5.84 -7.78 7.58
C LEU A 151 4.37 -7.54 7.95
N ILE A 152 4.08 -7.16 9.21
CA ILE A 152 2.73 -6.83 9.66
C ILE A 152 2.15 -5.66 8.86
N THR A 153 2.94 -4.63 8.63
CA THR A 153 2.53 -3.46 7.82
C THR A 153 2.10 -3.88 6.42
N GLN A 154 2.81 -4.82 5.80
CA GLN A 154 2.45 -5.34 4.49
C GLN A 154 1.13 -6.12 4.48
N TYR A 155 0.79 -6.82 5.56
CA TYR A 155 -0.56 -7.40 5.69
C TYR A 155 -1.64 -6.31 5.68
N PHE A 156 -1.40 -5.17 6.32
CA PHE A 156 -2.36 -4.07 6.32
C PHE A 156 -2.48 -3.40 4.96
N VAL A 157 -1.36 -3.13 4.28
CA VAL A 157 -1.35 -2.52 2.94
C VAL A 157 -2.06 -3.40 1.91
N ASN A 158 -1.81 -4.70 1.94
CA ASN A 158 -2.35 -5.64 0.95
C ASN A 158 -3.75 -6.17 1.30
N GLY A 159 -4.32 -5.77 2.43
CA GLY A 159 -5.65 -6.23 2.85
C GLY A 159 -5.74 -7.70 3.23
N PHE A 160 -4.62 -8.38 3.44
CA PHE A 160 -4.58 -9.78 3.84
C PHE A 160 -4.95 -9.97 5.31
N THR A 161 -5.54 -11.12 5.61
CA THR A 161 -5.84 -11.55 6.98
C THR A 161 -4.87 -12.61 7.42
N ALA A 162 -3.84 -12.24 8.18
CA ALA A 162 -3.19 -13.19 9.07
C ALA A 162 -4.00 -13.32 10.37
N ASN A 163 -3.74 -14.39 11.12
CA ASN A 163 -4.31 -14.52 12.45
C ASN A 163 -3.87 -13.34 13.33
N SER A 164 -4.80 -12.68 13.99
CA SER A 164 -4.54 -11.51 14.84
C SER A 164 -3.59 -11.80 15.99
N ASP A 165 -3.70 -12.98 16.58
CA ASP A 165 -2.87 -13.39 17.71
C ASP A 165 -1.41 -13.61 17.26
N ASP A 166 -1.21 -14.15 16.06
CA ASP A 166 0.12 -14.29 15.45
C ASP A 166 0.77 -12.95 15.19
N LEU A 167 0.01 -11.98 14.65
CA LEU A 167 0.50 -10.61 14.44
C LEU A 167 0.85 -9.94 15.76
N GLU A 168 0.10 -10.22 16.83
CA GLU A 168 0.41 -9.72 18.18
C GLU A 168 1.71 -10.32 18.74
N ILE A 169 1.94 -11.59 18.55
CA ILE A 169 3.19 -12.27 18.94
C ILE A 169 4.39 -11.60 18.25
N ILE A 170 4.33 -11.42 16.93
CA ILE A 170 5.41 -10.77 16.16
C ILE A 170 5.61 -9.32 16.60
N ARG A 171 4.52 -8.58 16.79
CA ARG A 171 4.56 -7.18 17.25
C ARG A 171 5.28 -7.03 18.59
N ASN A 172 5.12 -7.99 19.48
CA ASN A 172 5.74 -8.02 20.81
C ASN A 172 7.15 -8.63 20.80
N GLY A 173 7.75 -8.86 19.62
CA GLY A 173 9.09 -9.42 19.48
C GLY A 173 9.18 -10.93 19.67
N GLY A 174 8.06 -11.65 19.57
CA GLY A 174 8.04 -13.10 19.62
C GLY A 174 8.60 -13.73 18.35
N GLU A 175 8.95 -15.01 18.45
CA GLU A 175 9.57 -15.76 17.37
C GLU A 175 8.59 -16.08 16.24
N TYR A 176 9.07 -15.96 15.00
CA TYR A 176 8.39 -16.38 13.79
C TYR A 176 9.40 -16.88 12.76
N GLU A 177 8.93 -17.67 11.81
CA GLU A 177 9.74 -18.18 10.70
C GLU A 177 9.00 -17.94 9.37
N ILE A 178 9.73 -17.61 8.32
CA ILE A 178 9.23 -17.62 6.96
C ILE A 178 9.74 -18.87 6.27
N LYS A 179 8.83 -19.79 5.94
CA LYS A 179 9.16 -21.08 5.37
C LYS A 179 8.16 -21.45 4.27
N GLU A 180 8.69 -21.86 3.11
CA GLU A 180 7.88 -22.33 1.96
C GLU A 180 6.76 -21.34 1.57
N GLY A 181 7.08 -20.03 1.54
CA GLY A 181 6.11 -18.98 1.20
C GLY A 181 5.01 -18.78 2.25
N ARG A 182 5.26 -19.13 3.50
CA ARG A 182 4.31 -18.99 4.60
C ARG A 182 4.96 -18.39 5.84
N LEU A 183 4.18 -17.61 6.56
CA LEU A 183 4.53 -17.13 7.90
C LEU A 183 4.11 -18.18 8.94
N ILE A 184 5.08 -18.70 9.68
CA ILE A 184 4.88 -19.66 10.75
C ILE A 184 5.07 -18.96 12.10
N VAL A 185 4.07 -19.05 12.97
CA VAL A 185 4.11 -18.54 14.34
C VAL A 185 3.63 -19.66 15.26
N GLY A 186 4.53 -20.23 16.04
CA GLY A 186 4.24 -21.43 16.82
C GLY A 186 3.76 -22.58 15.92
N ASN A 187 2.52 -23.01 16.11
CA ASN A 187 1.87 -24.07 15.30
C ASN A 187 0.96 -23.51 14.19
N HIS A 188 0.88 -22.22 14.03
CA HIS A 188 0.04 -21.56 13.03
C HIS A 188 0.81 -21.28 11.75
N SER A 189 0.13 -21.39 10.62
CA SER A 189 0.68 -21.14 9.29
C SER A 189 -0.21 -20.18 8.52
N ASN A 190 0.29 -18.98 8.26
CA ASN A 190 -0.40 -17.90 7.56
C ASN A 190 0.16 -17.75 6.14
N PRO A 191 -0.66 -17.35 5.13
CA PRO A 191 -0.13 -16.94 3.84
C PRO A 191 0.72 -15.67 4.01
N LEU A 192 1.83 -15.55 3.29
CA LEU A 192 2.60 -14.31 3.25
C LEU A 192 1.82 -13.20 2.51
N PRO A 193 2.10 -11.92 2.81
CA PRO A 193 1.64 -10.82 1.99
C PRO A 193 2.07 -11.03 0.53
N LYS A 194 1.26 -10.54 -0.39
CA LYS A 194 1.54 -10.65 -1.82
C LYS A 194 2.94 -10.11 -2.14
N ASN A 195 3.68 -10.84 -2.98
CA ASN A 195 5.04 -10.51 -3.42
C ASN A 195 6.10 -10.45 -2.29
N TRP A 196 5.87 -11.03 -1.12
CA TRP A 196 6.87 -11.06 -0.05
C TRP A 196 8.15 -11.81 -0.44
N GLU A 197 8.02 -12.87 -1.23
CA GLU A 197 9.16 -13.71 -1.67
C GLU A 197 10.13 -12.98 -2.61
N ASP A 198 9.69 -11.94 -3.30
CA ASP A 198 10.53 -11.13 -4.19
C ASP A 198 11.45 -10.16 -3.43
N ARG A 199 11.45 -10.20 -2.10
CA ARG A 199 12.14 -9.26 -1.19
C ARG A 199 13.37 -9.83 -0.49
N SER A 200 13.61 -11.11 -0.62
CA SER A 200 14.74 -11.81 0.05
C SER A 200 16.01 -11.84 -0.78
#